data_2799aea6434d3bf8d8977fe23ecf37d0
#
_entry.id   2799aea6434d3bf8d8977fe23ecf37d0
#
_cell.length_a   1.000
_cell.length_b   1.000
_cell.length_c   1.000
_cell.angle_alpha   90.00
_cell.angle_beta   90.00
_cell.angle_gamma   90.00
#
_symmetry.space_group_name_H-M   'P 1'
#
loop_
_entity.id
_entity.type
_entity.pdbx_description
1 polymer ?
#
loop_
_entity_poly.entity_id
_entity_poly.type
_entity_poly.pdbx_seq_one_letter_code
_entity_poly.pdbx_strand_id
1 'polypeptide(L)'
;MKKIRWKWYVAAIAAAMTAAGLAILLPGTAGSGSERPASNILARALDIELGRATPGAHEQLISSGLLYPVLEASGTLAERANAVGGGKGGPNGASCASKFVGGGSGGALNIRVNQDCSLRRQSEEVIAVNPTNPDNLIAGQNDSSIGFNHCGYDFSFDGGKTWGSYIPPFWQFQLLDGHTSDACSDPSVTFDADGNAYATGIIFDVTSAANAIVVAKSDKSIGGAFFHSPASTPFHTYSDLPIGVVANDNNPNVAHDKEFIVADAWQASPKKNNVYLTWTRFTNTNAPIYFSQSTDGGLTWSPGVEISGANPAICTVGSGSANPNACDQNQGSDPIVGSDGTVYVSFFNQNVPGAGHNQHVIVKCPGTLNCSNSANWSTPARIQEDFDGQPFGPNAVTGCPGGRRCLPPNGYRVQDRTYGSISIDASGKLYHVFSDFRNGGPPCTGPATTAQPPCDQDVFYSSSTDGGATWSAAVKLTPAGSAQWQPWSAVTKDGSVLYAAYYDRQYGNCEFSGCNDITLTKIVNPASSSPAISSTRLTTASMPNLVVANNPLQAGFLGDYMWVATDPKGRALVTWGDTRGQDNTVEEDVYFARTP
;
A
#
# COMPACT_ATOMS: atom_id res chain seq x y z
N MET A 1 -53.72 58.26 13.24
CA MET A 1 -52.97 57.81 14.42
C MET A 1 -52.85 56.29 14.47
N LYS A 2 -52.40 55.62 13.39
CA LYS A 2 -52.18 54.13 13.39
C LYS A 2 -50.88 53.69 12.74
N LYS A 3 -49.97 54.64 12.41
CA LYS A 3 -48.66 54.30 11.76
C LYS A 3 -47.43 54.34 12.69
N ILE A 4 -47.57 54.76 13.95
CA ILE A 4 -46.43 54.95 14.86
C ILE A 4 -46.19 53.70 15.74
N ARG A 5 -47.22 52.83 15.95
CA ARG A 5 -47.06 51.67 16.82
C ARG A 5 -46.33 50.47 16.16
N TRP A 6 -46.24 50.38 14.84
CA TRP A 6 -45.60 49.24 14.20
C TRP A 6 -44.06 49.38 14.08
N LYS A 7 -43.55 50.58 14.05
CA LYS A 7 -42.10 50.77 14.04
C LYS A 7 -41.39 50.35 15.33
N TRP A 8 -42.08 50.44 16.45
CA TRP A 8 -41.56 50.01 17.75
C TRP A 8 -41.59 48.50 17.95
N TYR A 9 -42.58 47.83 17.39
CA TYR A 9 -42.63 46.35 17.43
C TYR A 9 -41.60 45.71 16.54
N VAL A 10 -41.31 46.27 15.40
CA VAL A 10 -40.23 45.74 14.50
C VAL A 10 -38.86 46.00 15.10
N ALA A 11 -38.64 47.11 15.78
CA ALA A 11 -37.37 47.38 16.46
C ALA A 11 -37.18 46.49 17.70
N ALA A 12 -38.23 46.16 18.42
CA ALA A 12 -38.16 45.25 19.58
C ALA A 12 -37.92 43.79 19.16
N ILE A 13 -38.49 43.34 18.03
CA ILE A 13 -38.27 41.99 17.48
C ILE A 13 -36.85 41.89 16.89
N ALA A 14 -36.35 42.91 16.22
CA ALA A 14 -34.99 42.92 15.71
C ALA A 14 -33.96 42.95 16.85
N ALA A 15 -34.19 43.66 17.94
CA ALA A 15 -33.32 43.66 19.13
C ALA A 15 -33.38 42.35 19.91
N ALA A 16 -34.55 41.67 19.94
CA ALA A 16 -34.67 40.36 20.56
C ALA A 16 -34.01 39.24 19.74
N MET A 17 -34.02 39.34 18.39
CA MET A 17 -33.33 38.37 17.53
C MET A 17 -31.80 38.56 17.53
N THR A 18 -31.29 39.78 17.70
CA THR A 18 -29.87 40.02 17.86
C THR A 18 -29.35 39.61 19.25
N ALA A 19 -30.14 39.74 20.29
CA ALA A 19 -29.76 39.27 21.63
C ALA A 19 -29.86 37.74 21.78
N ALA A 20 -30.81 37.10 21.09
CA ALA A 20 -30.95 35.65 21.04
C ALA A 20 -29.91 35.01 20.09
N GLY A 21 -29.48 35.71 19.03
CA GLY A 21 -28.43 35.24 18.12
C GLY A 21 -27.04 35.29 18.72
N LEU A 22 -26.81 36.10 19.74
CA LEU A 22 -25.50 36.20 20.41
C LEU A 22 -25.34 35.24 21.60
N ALA A 23 -26.43 34.58 22.04
CA ALA A 23 -26.42 33.62 23.14
C ALA A 23 -26.38 32.15 22.67
N ILE A 24 -26.42 31.89 21.35
CA ILE A 24 -26.32 30.53 20.79
C ILE A 24 -24.94 30.28 20.14
N LEU A 25 -23.99 31.20 20.22
CA LEU A 25 -22.65 31.06 19.66
C LEU A 25 -21.58 31.07 20.74
N LEU A 26 -21.80 30.30 21.78
CA LEU A 26 -20.73 29.74 22.58
C LEU A 26 -21.11 28.31 22.98
N PRO A 27 -21.03 27.34 22.11
CA PRO A 27 -20.42 26.13 22.57
C PRO A 27 -19.03 26.61 22.99
N GLY A 28 -18.69 26.42 24.26
CA GLY A 28 -17.32 26.57 24.65
C GLY A 28 -16.45 25.94 23.57
N THR A 29 -15.44 26.61 23.16
CA THR A 29 -14.26 26.02 22.62
C THR A 29 -13.77 25.03 23.69
N ALA A 30 -14.39 23.85 23.76
CA ALA A 30 -13.64 22.69 24.08
C ALA A 30 -12.54 22.75 23.01
N GLY A 31 -11.37 23.21 23.39
CA GLY A 31 -10.21 23.02 22.60
C GLY A 31 -10.27 21.54 22.22
N SER A 32 -10.35 21.25 20.95
CA SER A 32 -10.09 19.92 20.45
C SER A 32 -8.63 19.67 20.84
N GLY A 33 -8.43 19.24 22.08
CA GLY A 33 -7.20 18.62 22.47
C GLY A 33 -7.09 17.45 21.51
N SER A 34 -6.12 17.51 20.61
CA SER A 34 -5.82 16.43 19.71
C SER A 34 -5.70 15.18 20.57
N GLU A 35 -6.70 14.29 20.51
CA GLU A 35 -6.67 13.06 21.28
C GLU A 35 -5.47 12.26 20.77
N ARG A 36 -4.55 11.97 21.69
CA ARG A 36 -3.40 11.15 21.35
C ARG A 36 -3.87 9.71 21.22
N PRO A 37 -3.36 8.96 20.22
CA PRO A 37 -3.62 7.55 20.14
C PRO A 37 -3.25 6.85 21.46
N ALA A 38 -4.08 5.92 21.91
CA ALA A 38 -3.78 5.09 23.07
C ALA A 38 -2.68 4.05 22.77
N SER A 39 -2.40 3.77 21.50
CA SER A 39 -1.25 2.97 21.08
C SER A 39 0.05 3.75 21.30
N ASN A 40 0.96 3.21 22.10
CA ASN A 40 2.28 3.79 22.32
C ASN A 40 3.10 3.85 21.02
N ILE A 41 2.94 2.87 20.15
CA ILE A 41 3.63 2.80 18.85
C ILE A 41 3.12 3.90 17.94
N LEU A 42 1.81 4.05 17.77
CA LEU A 42 1.22 5.09 16.93
C LEU A 42 1.42 6.49 17.51
N ALA A 43 1.35 6.66 18.83
CA ALA A 43 1.66 7.93 19.47
C ALA A 43 3.13 8.34 19.26
N ARG A 44 4.05 7.39 19.35
CA ARG A 44 5.47 7.62 19.09
C ARG A 44 5.72 7.95 17.61
N ALA A 45 5.08 7.23 16.69
CA ALA A 45 5.15 7.50 15.26
C ALA A 45 4.58 8.89 14.91
N LEU A 46 3.48 9.28 15.54
CA LEU A 46 2.93 10.63 15.42
C LEU A 46 3.92 11.71 15.90
N ASP A 47 4.58 11.52 17.04
CA ASP A 47 5.59 12.47 17.54
C ASP A 47 6.79 12.60 16.59
N ILE A 48 7.20 11.52 15.94
CA ILE A 48 8.26 11.53 14.91
C ILE A 48 7.80 12.32 13.69
N GLU A 49 6.60 12.04 13.17
CA GLU A 49 6.04 12.72 12.01
C GLU A 49 5.88 14.23 12.23
N LEU A 50 5.58 14.62 13.46
CA LEU A 50 5.47 16.02 13.87
C LEU A 50 6.81 16.68 14.22
N GLY A 51 7.92 15.99 14.12
CA GLY A 51 9.24 16.48 14.48
C GLY A 51 9.44 16.67 15.98
N ARG A 52 8.60 16.08 16.83
CA ARG A 52 8.69 16.15 18.31
C ARG A 52 9.63 15.10 18.89
N ALA A 53 9.97 14.08 18.09
CA ALA A 53 10.88 13.02 18.49
C ALA A 53 11.81 12.63 17.34
N THR A 54 13.02 12.16 17.68
CA THR A 54 13.94 11.60 16.70
C THR A 54 13.62 10.12 16.50
N PRO A 55 13.47 9.66 15.26
CA PRO A 55 13.17 8.26 14.99
C PRO A 55 14.33 7.35 15.38
N GLY A 56 14.01 6.23 16.01
CA GLY A 56 14.88 5.07 16.09
C GLY A 56 14.85 4.25 14.81
N ALA A 57 15.64 3.19 14.76
CA ALA A 57 15.76 2.39 13.55
C ALA A 57 14.46 1.71 13.14
N HIS A 58 13.75 1.05 14.05
CA HIS A 58 12.53 0.31 13.74
C HIS A 58 11.28 1.19 13.55
N GLU A 59 11.21 2.33 14.23
CA GLU A 59 10.06 3.24 14.16
C GLU A 59 9.90 3.87 12.77
N GLN A 60 10.98 3.90 12.01
CA GLN A 60 10.97 4.34 10.62
C GLN A 60 10.25 3.35 9.68
N LEU A 61 10.04 2.12 10.12
CA LEU A 61 9.41 1.07 9.33
C LEU A 61 7.88 1.19 9.26
N ILE A 62 7.25 1.88 10.22
CA ILE A 62 5.79 2.01 10.27
C ILE A 62 5.29 2.70 8.99
N SER A 63 4.30 2.09 8.35
CA SER A 63 3.77 2.55 7.07
C SER A 63 3.06 3.90 7.16
N SER A 64 2.99 4.59 6.06
CA SER A 64 2.20 5.81 5.96
C SER A 64 0.70 5.52 5.99
N GLY A 65 0.28 4.36 5.51
CA GLY A 65 -1.11 3.91 5.55
C GLY A 65 -1.69 3.89 6.98
N LEU A 66 -0.94 3.37 7.95
CA LEU A 66 -1.33 3.42 9.37
C LEU A 66 -1.26 4.83 9.97
N LEU A 67 -0.29 5.64 9.55
CA LEU A 67 -0.07 6.96 10.17
C LEU A 67 -1.07 8.02 9.72
N TYR A 68 -1.58 7.96 8.50
CA TYR A 68 -2.48 8.99 7.99
C TYR A 68 -3.78 9.12 8.75
N PRO A 69 -4.53 8.04 9.06
CA PRO A 69 -5.73 8.15 9.90
C PRO A 69 -5.46 8.77 11.27
N VAL A 70 -4.33 8.40 11.88
CA VAL A 70 -3.90 8.95 13.18
C VAL A 70 -3.56 10.44 13.11
N LEU A 71 -2.88 10.87 12.04
CA LEU A 71 -2.58 12.28 11.77
C LEU A 71 -3.87 13.07 11.52
N GLU A 72 -4.81 12.51 10.77
CA GLU A 72 -6.11 13.12 10.48
C GLU A 72 -6.93 13.28 11.77
N ALA A 73 -7.02 12.23 12.58
CA ALA A 73 -7.71 12.26 13.87
C ALA A 73 -7.10 13.25 14.86
N SER A 74 -5.78 13.45 14.82
CA SER A 74 -5.10 14.42 15.66
C SER A 74 -5.37 15.89 15.31
N GLY A 75 -6.10 16.17 14.23
CA GLY A 75 -6.36 17.53 13.73
C GLY A 75 -5.14 18.24 13.12
N THR A 76 -3.95 17.64 13.22
CA THR A 76 -2.69 18.25 12.75
C THR A 76 -2.67 18.49 11.26
N LEU A 77 -3.36 17.64 10.50
CA LEU A 77 -3.47 17.79 9.04
C LEU A 77 -4.33 19.00 8.66
N ALA A 78 -5.38 19.30 9.40
CA ALA A 78 -6.20 20.48 9.16
C ALA A 78 -5.39 21.78 9.37
N GLU A 79 -4.48 21.83 10.32
CA GLU A 79 -3.58 22.95 10.54
C GLU A 79 -2.59 23.11 9.38
N ARG A 80 -2.01 22.00 8.89
CA ARG A 80 -1.15 22.01 7.70
C ARG A 80 -1.90 22.43 6.43
N ALA A 81 -3.14 21.97 6.25
CA ALA A 81 -4.00 22.37 5.14
C ALA A 81 -4.20 23.89 5.09
N ASN A 82 -4.43 24.49 6.24
CA ASN A 82 -4.59 25.95 6.36
C ASN A 82 -3.28 26.71 6.11
N ALA A 83 -2.13 26.12 6.47
CA ALA A 83 -0.81 26.74 6.30
C ALA A 83 -0.32 26.74 4.84
N VAL A 84 -0.74 25.79 4.01
CA VAL A 84 -0.32 25.68 2.61
C VAL A 84 -1.24 26.44 1.65
N GLY A 85 -2.30 27.07 2.17
CA GLY A 85 -3.25 27.84 1.36
C GLY A 85 -4.04 26.93 0.43
N GLY A 86 -4.98 26.19 1.01
CA GLY A 86 -5.84 25.27 0.28
C GLY A 86 -6.46 25.95 -0.95
N GLY A 87 -6.08 25.46 -2.11
CA GLY A 87 -6.68 25.90 -3.36
C GLY A 87 -8.19 25.71 -3.26
N LYS A 88 -8.94 26.72 -3.65
CA LYS A 88 -10.39 26.64 -3.75
C LYS A 88 -10.74 25.74 -4.94
N GLY A 89 -10.61 24.43 -4.76
CA GLY A 89 -11.21 23.46 -5.65
C GLY A 89 -12.71 23.51 -5.46
N GLY A 90 -13.41 24.27 -6.28
CA GLY A 90 -14.86 24.19 -6.32
C GLY A 90 -15.25 22.88 -6.99
N PRO A 91 -16.15 22.09 -6.39
CA PRO A 91 -16.69 20.90 -7.04
C PRO A 91 -17.67 21.32 -8.12
N ASN A 92 -17.21 21.59 -9.29
CA ASN A 92 -18.08 21.77 -10.43
C ASN A 92 -18.06 20.50 -11.27
N GLY A 93 -18.96 19.57 -10.92
CA GLY A 93 -19.37 18.54 -11.84
C GLY A 93 -18.36 17.42 -12.03
N ALA A 94 -17.77 16.91 -10.95
CA ALA A 94 -17.04 15.66 -10.99
C ALA A 94 -17.86 14.58 -11.68
N SER A 95 -17.36 14.06 -12.79
CA SER A 95 -17.97 12.94 -13.48
C SER A 95 -17.67 11.68 -12.68
N CYS A 96 -18.70 11.11 -12.05
CA CYS A 96 -18.61 9.83 -11.34
C CYS A 96 -18.51 8.63 -12.27
N ALA A 97 -18.16 8.83 -13.52
CA ALA A 97 -18.04 7.74 -14.50
C ALA A 97 -16.59 7.29 -14.63
N SER A 98 -16.42 6.01 -14.95
CA SER A 98 -15.11 5.46 -15.36
C SER A 98 -14.53 6.32 -16.48
N LYS A 99 -13.39 6.94 -16.23
CA LYS A 99 -12.72 7.79 -17.19
C LYS A 99 -11.74 6.97 -18.02
N PHE A 100 -11.98 6.89 -19.32
CA PHE A 100 -10.97 6.43 -20.25
C PHE A 100 -10.05 7.61 -20.57
N VAL A 101 -8.82 7.54 -20.13
CA VAL A 101 -7.78 8.44 -20.62
C VAL A 101 -7.08 7.72 -21.76
N GLY A 102 -7.33 8.11 -22.99
CA GLY A 102 -6.96 7.47 -24.28
C GLY A 102 -5.66 6.62 -24.29
N GLY A 103 -5.39 5.87 -25.34
CA GLY A 103 -4.30 4.90 -25.40
C GLY A 103 -2.91 5.51 -25.25
N GLY A 104 -2.06 4.91 -24.40
CA GLY A 104 -0.63 5.23 -24.30
C GLY A 104 0.16 4.78 -25.53
N SER A 105 1.44 5.10 -25.58
CA SER A 105 2.34 4.69 -26.67
C SER A 105 2.41 3.17 -26.89
N GLY A 106 2.06 2.36 -25.88
CA GLY A 106 1.95 0.91 -25.94
C GLY A 106 0.57 0.36 -26.31
N GLY A 107 -0.41 1.22 -26.64
CA GLY A 107 -1.77 0.81 -26.98
C GLY A 107 -2.64 0.42 -25.78
N ALA A 108 -2.14 0.49 -24.55
CA ALA A 108 -2.90 0.23 -23.34
C ALA A 108 -3.83 1.42 -23.03
N LEU A 109 -5.08 1.11 -22.65
CA LEU A 109 -6.01 2.11 -22.11
C LEU A 109 -5.71 2.31 -20.63
N ASN A 110 -5.75 3.57 -20.15
CA ASN A 110 -5.76 3.87 -18.74
C ASN A 110 -7.21 4.02 -18.27
N ILE A 111 -7.63 3.18 -17.36
CA ILE A 111 -9.01 3.07 -16.89
C ILE A 111 -9.03 3.34 -15.39
N ARG A 112 -9.88 4.25 -14.94
CA ARG A 112 -10.07 4.50 -13.52
C ARG A 112 -10.79 3.32 -12.87
N VAL A 113 -10.26 2.84 -11.74
CA VAL A 113 -10.76 1.67 -11.00
C VAL A 113 -11.79 2.09 -9.96
N ASN A 114 -11.43 2.97 -9.02
CA ASN A 114 -12.35 3.49 -8.01
C ASN A 114 -13.48 4.29 -8.66
N GLN A 115 -14.71 4.09 -8.20
CA GLN A 115 -15.91 4.66 -8.81
C GLN A 115 -16.56 5.76 -7.96
N ASP A 116 -15.89 6.21 -6.90
CA ASP A 116 -16.35 7.33 -6.08
C ASP A 116 -16.28 8.67 -6.83
N CYS A 117 -16.96 9.67 -6.30
CA CYS A 117 -17.02 11.03 -6.84
C CYS A 117 -16.36 12.05 -5.91
N SER A 118 -15.69 11.57 -4.88
CA SER A 118 -15.00 12.44 -3.95
C SER A 118 -13.69 12.96 -4.58
N LEU A 119 -13.19 14.06 -4.05
CA LEU A 119 -11.83 14.53 -4.31
C LEU A 119 -10.87 14.03 -3.23
N ARG A 120 -11.24 12.93 -2.60
CA ARG A 120 -10.47 12.27 -1.57
C ARG A 120 -9.60 11.20 -2.23
N ARG A 121 -8.50 10.87 -1.59
CA ARG A 121 -7.49 9.98 -2.15
C ARG A 121 -7.88 8.52 -2.16
N GLN A 122 -7.26 7.83 -3.11
CA GLN A 122 -7.07 6.39 -3.12
C GLN A 122 -5.59 6.09 -3.37
N SER A 123 -5.01 5.15 -2.63
CA SER A 123 -3.58 4.79 -2.69
C SER A 123 -3.34 3.36 -2.25
N GLU A 124 -2.13 2.84 -2.48
CA GLU A 124 -1.74 1.48 -2.09
C GLU A 124 -2.56 0.40 -2.80
N GLU A 125 -2.43 0.40 -4.13
CA GLU A 125 -3.26 -0.38 -5.02
C GLU A 125 -2.76 -1.82 -5.15
N VAL A 126 -3.70 -2.76 -5.10
CA VAL A 126 -3.48 -4.18 -5.38
C VAL A 126 -4.43 -4.67 -6.46
N ILE A 127 -4.04 -5.70 -7.20
CA ILE A 127 -4.91 -6.35 -8.18
C ILE A 127 -4.67 -7.86 -8.22
N ALA A 128 -5.74 -8.64 -8.36
CA ALA A 128 -5.67 -10.06 -8.60
C ALA A 128 -6.56 -10.48 -9.79
N VAL A 129 -6.15 -11.56 -10.46
CA VAL A 129 -6.82 -12.14 -11.61
C VAL A 129 -7.37 -13.50 -11.24
N ASN A 130 -8.64 -13.76 -11.54
CA ASN A 130 -9.23 -15.06 -11.36
C ASN A 130 -8.55 -16.10 -12.29
N PRO A 131 -7.91 -17.14 -11.74
CA PRO A 131 -7.17 -18.11 -12.56
C PRO A 131 -8.07 -18.96 -13.44
N THR A 132 -9.37 -19.00 -13.18
CA THR A 132 -10.37 -19.74 -13.96
C THR A 132 -11.11 -18.87 -14.97
N ASN A 133 -11.08 -17.54 -14.79
CA ASN A 133 -11.74 -16.58 -15.66
C ASN A 133 -10.93 -15.26 -15.75
N PRO A 134 -10.07 -15.07 -16.76
CA PRO A 134 -9.19 -13.90 -16.86
C PRO A 134 -9.93 -12.57 -17.10
N ASP A 135 -11.23 -12.59 -17.34
CA ASP A 135 -12.04 -11.38 -17.43
C ASP A 135 -12.63 -10.96 -16.06
N ASN A 136 -12.51 -11.81 -15.04
CA ASN A 136 -12.86 -11.47 -13.66
C ASN A 136 -11.61 -11.04 -12.87
N LEU A 137 -11.63 -9.79 -12.43
CA LEU A 137 -10.56 -9.13 -11.67
C LEU A 137 -11.12 -8.59 -10.37
N ILE A 138 -10.27 -8.52 -9.36
CA ILE A 138 -10.52 -7.74 -8.14
C ILE A 138 -9.33 -6.84 -7.89
N ALA A 139 -9.60 -5.67 -7.34
CA ALA A 139 -8.60 -4.71 -6.90
C ALA A 139 -8.92 -4.23 -5.49
N GLY A 140 -7.96 -3.60 -4.83
CA GLY A 140 -8.14 -3.00 -3.52
C GLY A 140 -7.25 -1.78 -3.39
N GLN A 141 -7.64 -0.84 -2.54
CA GLN A 141 -6.90 0.38 -2.25
C GLN A 141 -7.27 0.95 -0.89
N ASN A 142 -6.38 1.72 -0.31
CA ASN A 142 -6.75 2.67 0.72
C ASN A 142 -7.71 3.69 0.13
N ASP A 143 -8.86 3.88 0.77
CA ASP A 143 -9.93 4.76 0.28
C ASP A 143 -10.38 5.72 1.38
N SER A 144 -10.22 7.01 1.16
CA SER A 144 -10.67 8.04 2.09
C SER A 144 -11.96 8.76 1.66
N SER A 145 -12.72 8.20 0.73
CA SER A 145 -13.95 8.80 0.20
C SER A 145 -15.02 9.07 1.26
N ILE A 146 -15.08 8.30 2.33
CA ILE A 146 -16.09 8.42 3.39
C ILE A 146 -15.55 8.88 4.77
N GLY A 147 -14.35 9.41 4.83
CA GLY A 147 -13.76 9.89 6.10
C GLY A 147 -12.31 9.50 6.26
N PHE A 148 -11.95 8.86 7.38
CA PHE A 148 -10.64 8.26 7.54
C PHE A 148 -10.39 7.20 6.46
N ASN A 149 -9.13 6.83 6.27
CA ASN A 149 -8.82 5.71 5.39
C ASN A 149 -9.68 4.50 5.70
N HIS A 150 -10.31 3.96 4.68
CA HIS A 150 -10.95 2.66 4.69
C HIS A 150 -10.32 1.76 3.63
N CYS A 151 -10.57 0.48 3.69
CA CYS A 151 -10.17 -0.43 2.63
C CYS A 151 -11.29 -0.45 1.59
N GLY A 152 -11.03 0.13 0.43
CA GLY A 152 -11.90 0.05 -0.75
C GLY A 152 -11.57 -1.17 -1.59
N TYR A 153 -12.56 -1.77 -2.22
CA TYR A 153 -12.37 -2.90 -3.13
C TYR A 153 -13.21 -2.73 -4.38
N ASP A 154 -12.66 -3.19 -5.47
CA ASP A 154 -13.26 -3.07 -6.78
C ASP A 154 -13.27 -4.42 -7.48
N PHE A 155 -14.22 -4.61 -8.37
CA PHE A 155 -14.34 -5.83 -9.15
C PHE A 155 -14.69 -5.52 -10.61
N SER A 156 -14.24 -6.38 -11.51
CA SER A 156 -14.56 -6.34 -12.93
C SER A 156 -14.88 -7.72 -13.43
N PHE A 157 -15.81 -7.80 -14.40
CA PHE A 157 -16.17 -9.04 -15.10
C PHE A 157 -15.90 -9.00 -16.60
N ASP A 158 -15.28 -7.92 -17.09
CA ASP A 158 -15.01 -7.69 -18.52
C ASP A 158 -13.52 -7.41 -18.80
N GLY A 159 -12.67 -7.87 -17.88
CA GLY A 159 -11.22 -7.74 -17.99
C GLY A 159 -10.70 -6.34 -17.72
N GLY A 160 -11.35 -5.62 -16.80
CA GLY A 160 -10.95 -4.30 -16.35
C GLY A 160 -11.43 -3.15 -17.23
N LYS A 161 -12.39 -3.38 -18.15
CA LYS A 161 -12.97 -2.30 -18.95
C LYS A 161 -13.96 -1.47 -18.15
N THR A 162 -14.73 -2.12 -17.28
CA THR A 162 -15.63 -1.48 -16.32
C THR A 162 -15.41 -2.07 -14.93
N TRP A 163 -15.64 -1.24 -13.92
CA TRP A 163 -15.43 -1.58 -12.53
C TRP A 163 -16.64 -1.25 -11.67
N GLY A 164 -16.87 -2.04 -10.63
CA GLY A 164 -17.77 -1.74 -9.54
C GLY A 164 -16.96 -1.59 -8.26
N SER A 165 -17.29 -0.60 -7.44
CA SER A 165 -16.61 -0.32 -6.17
C SER A 165 -17.51 -0.57 -4.99
N TYR A 166 -16.93 -0.96 -3.86
CA TYR A 166 -17.63 -1.11 -2.59
C TYR A 166 -16.64 -1.04 -1.41
N ILE A 167 -17.21 -0.83 -0.23
CA ILE A 167 -16.49 -0.90 1.04
C ILE A 167 -16.98 -2.14 1.76
N PRO A 168 -16.07 -3.09 2.10
CA PRO A 168 -16.47 -4.33 2.75
C PRO A 168 -16.93 -4.09 4.20
N PRO A 169 -17.63 -5.06 4.83
CA PRO A 169 -18.20 -4.90 6.15
C PRO A 169 -17.19 -4.95 7.29
N PHE A 170 -15.92 -4.75 7.03
CA PHE A 170 -14.87 -4.79 8.06
C PHE A 170 -15.14 -3.81 9.20
N TRP A 171 -15.67 -2.64 8.89
CA TRP A 171 -16.06 -1.62 9.85
C TRP A 171 -17.22 -2.04 10.78
N GLN A 172 -17.88 -3.16 10.55
CA GLN A 172 -18.88 -3.73 11.45
C GLN A 172 -18.28 -4.74 12.43
N PHE A 173 -17.04 -5.14 12.23
CA PHE A 173 -16.33 -6.00 13.16
C PHE A 173 -16.05 -5.26 14.46
N GLN A 174 -16.40 -5.89 15.59
CA GLN A 174 -16.15 -5.33 16.91
C GLN A 174 -14.72 -5.68 17.35
N LEU A 175 -13.91 -4.66 17.55
CA LEU A 175 -12.56 -4.76 18.09
C LEU A 175 -12.58 -5.17 19.57
N LEU A 176 -11.41 -5.49 20.13
CA LEU A 176 -11.28 -5.94 21.54
C LEU A 176 -11.57 -4.85 22.57
N ASP A 177 -11.62 -3.60 22.20
CA ASP A 177 -12.06 -2.50 23.05
C ASP A 177 -13.59 -2.34 23.11
N GLY A 178 -14.32 -3.11 22.30
CA GLY A 178 -15.76 -3.08 22.21
C GLY A 178 -16.34 -2.09 21.20
N HIS A 179 -15.49 -1.35 20.48
CA HIS A 179 -15.87 -0.44 19.42
C HIS A 179 -15.76 -1.11 18.04
N THR A 180 -16.41 -0.54 17.06
CA THR A 180 -16.13 -0.82 15.64
C THR A 180 -14.93 0.01 15.22
N SER A 181 -14.21 -0.43 14.17
CA SER A 181 -13.02 0.28 13.70
C SER A 181 -13.36 1.66 13.12
N ASP A 182 -12.49 2.64 13.37
CA ASP A 182 -12.55 3.97 12.74
C ASP A 182 -11.89 3.98 11.37
N ALA A 183 -10.88 3.14 11.17
CA ALA A 183 -10.04 3.13 9.99
C ALA A 183 -9.71 1.71 9.52
N CYS A 184 -9.34 1.61 8.24
CA CYS A 184 -8.77 0.42 7.64
C CYS A 184 -7.62 0.84 6.72
N SER A 185 -6.55 0.05 6.66
CA SER A 185 -5.38 0.31 5.81
C SER A 185 -4.85 -0.97 5.17
N ASP A 186 -3.98 -0.78 4.19
CA ASP A 186 -3.17 -1.79 3.53
C ASP A 186 -3.99 -2.94 2.91
N PRO A 187 -5.03 -2.67 2.10
CA PRO A 187 -5.85 -3.73 1.53
C PRO A 187 -5.02 -4.66 0.64
N SER A 188 -5.31 -5.95 0.74
CA SER A 188 -4.72 -6.94 -0.16
C SER A 188 -5.76 -7.93 -0.65
N VAL A 189 -5.59 -8.46 -1.88
CA VAL A 189 -6.57 -9.32 -2.54
C VAL A 189 -5.92 -10.51 -3.23
N THR A 190 -6.66 -11.62 -3.31
CA THR A 190 -6.20 -12.81 -4.03
C THR A 190 -7.37 -13.66 -4.53
N PHE A 191 -7.10 -14.57 -5.46
CA PHE A 191 -8.01 -15.65 -5.85
C PHE A 191 -7.38 -16.99 -5.55
N ASP A 192 -8.18 -17.95 -5.10
CA ASP A 192 -7.76 -19.33 -5.03
C ASP A 192 -7.86 -20.07 -6.37
N ALA A 193 -7.43 -21.33 -6.42
CA ALA A 193 -7.40 -22.11 -7.66
C ALA A 193 -8.79 -22.39 -8.24
N ASP A 194 -9.84 -22.35 -7.44
CA ASP A 194 -11.22 -22.56 -7.86
C ASP A 194 -11.96 -21.28 -8.25
N GLY A 195 -11.31 -20.11 -8.05
CA GLY A 195 -11.82 -18.79 -8.41
C GLY A 195 -12.63 -18.12 -7.30
N ASN A 196 -12.51 -18.56 -6.04
CA ASN A 196 -13.00 -17.76 -4.92
C ASN A 196 -12.06 -16.60 -4.67
N ALA A 197 -12.63 -15.42 -4.39
CA ALA A 197 -11.89 -14.20 -4.11
C ALA A 197 -11.76 -13.95 -2.61
N TYR A 198 -10.65 -13.37 -2.21
CA TYR A 198 -10.37 -12.98 -0.83
C TYR A 198 -9.90 -11.54 -0.78
N ALA A 199 -10.35 -10.81 0.24
CA ALA A 199 -9.93 -9.45 0.55
C ALA A 199 -9.55 -9.36 2.02
N THR A 200 -8.46 -8.66 2.33
CA THR A 200 -7.98 -8.43 3.70
C THR A 200 -7.67 -6.97 3.93
N GLY A 201 -7.72 -6.54 5.17
CA GLY A 201 -7.31 -5.21 5.61
C GLY A 201 -6.98 -5.21 7.09
N ILE A 202 -6.17 -4.25 7.50
CA ILE A 202 -5.92 -3.93 8.89
C ILE A 202 -6.96 -2.92 9.34
N ILE A 203 -7.83 -3.31 10.26
CA ILE A 203 -8.81 -2.41 10.87
C ILE A 203 -8.33 -1.97 12.25
N PHE A 204 -8.55 -0.72 12.58
CA PHE A 204 -8.07 -0.18 13.85
C PHE A 204 -8.90 1.02 14.32
N ASP A 205 -8.83 1.27 15.63
CA ASP A 205 -9.35 2.47 16.26
C ASP A 205 -8.24 3.52 16.31
N VAL A 206 -8.56 4.77 16.01
CA VAL A 206 -7.58 5.88 16.07
C VAL A 206 -7.41 6.46 17.48
N THR A 207 -8.30 6.12 18.39
CA THR A 207 -8.32 6.61 19.78
C THR A 207 -7.95 5.55 20.82
N SER A 208 -7.97 4.29 20.46
CA SER A 208 -7.56 3.15 21.29
C SER A 208 -6.39 2.38 20.69
N ALA A 209 -5.94 1.33 21.37
CA ALA A 209 -4.89 0.45 20.88
C ALA A 209 -5.46 -0.72 20.07
N ALA A 210 -6.78 -0.81 19.95
CA ALA A 210 -7.43 -1.95 19.31
C ALA A 210 -7.18 -1.97 17.80
N ASN A 211 -6.71 -3.11 17.31
CA ASN A 211 -6.43 -3.34 15.89
C ASN A 211 -6.59 -4.82 15.56
N ALA A 212 -6.99 -5.12 14.32
CA ALA A 212 -7.16 -6.49 13.87
C ALA A 212 -6.84 -6.63 12.39
N ILE A 213 -6.43 -7.81 11.97
CA ILE A 213 -6.34 -8.22 10.58
C ILE A 213 -7.52 -9.14 10.29
N VAL A 214 -8.33 -8.77 9.30
CA VAL A 214 -9.56 -9.46 8.94
C VAL A 214 -9.58 -9.83 7.48
N VAL A 215 -10.27 -10.92 7.15
CA VAL A 215 -10.39 -11.44 5.78
C VAL A 215 -11.85 -11.70 5.46
N ALA A 216 -12.31 -11.23 4.30
CA ALA A 216 -13.60 -11.60 3.72
C ALA A 216 -13.39 -12.52 2.52
N LYS A 217 -14.30 -13.48 2.33
CA LYS A 217 -14.34 -14.37 1.18
C LYS A 217 -15.55 -14.06 0.31
N SER A 218 -15.34 -14.01 -0.99
CA SER A 218 -16.38 -13.99 -2.01
C SER A 218 -16.36 -15.31 -2.77
N ASP A 219 -17.51 -16.01 -2.81
CA ASP A 219 -17.65 -17.24 -3.59
C ASP A 219 -17.41 -16.98 -5.09
N LYS A 220 -16.87 -17.96 -5.77
CA LYS A 220 -16.58 -17.91 -7.22
C LYS A 220 -17.79 -17.53 -8.09
N SER A 221 -19.02 -17.76 -7.61
CA SER A 221 -20.24 -17.42 -8.34
C SER A 221 -20.54 -15.92 -8.37
N ILE A 222 -19.95 -15.15 -7.45
CA ILE A 222 -20.08 -13.69 -7.34
C ILE A 222 -18.78 -12.94 -7.56
N GLY A 223 -17.66 -13.64 -7.74
CA GLY A 223 -16.41 -13.19 -8.36
C GLY A 223 -15.79 -11.91 -7.78
N GLY A 224 -15.85 -11.71 -6.46
CA GLY A 224 -15.29 -10.54 -5.80
C GLY A 224 -16.30 -9.44 -5.48
N ALA A 225 -17.56 -9.55 -5.91
CA ALA A 225 -18.63 -8.66 -5.46
C ALA A 225 -19.09 -9.10 -4.06
N PHE A 226 -18.31 -8.80 -3.04
CA PHE A 226 -18.39 -9.37 -1.69
C PHE A 226 -19.75 -9.19 -0.98
N PHE A 227 -20.60 -8.29 -1.45
CA PHE A 227 -21.93 -8.02 -0.87
C PHE A 227 -23.10 -8.65 -1.61
N HIS A 228 -22.83 -9.36 -2.71
CA HIS A 228 -23.88 -10.01 -3.47
C HIS A 228 -24.04 -11.46 -3.05
N SER A 229 -25.26 -11.81 -2.67
CA SER A 229 -25.62 -13.22 -2.50
C SER A 229 -25.75 -13.89 -3.87
N PRO A 230 -25.40 -15.19 -4.00
CA PRO A 230 -25.85 -15.97 -5.14
C PRO A 230 -27.37 -15.87 -5.29
N ALA A 231 -27.87 -15.89 -6.52
CA ALA A 231 -29.31 -15.77 -6.80
C ALA A 231 -30.18 -16.80 -6.09
N SER A 232 -29.58 -17.89 -5.63
CA SER A 232 -30.25 -18.98 -4.89
C SER A 232 -30.32 -18.78 -3.38
N THR A 233 -29.66 -17.76 -2.82
CA THR A 233 -29.62 -17.50 -1.38
C THR A 233 -30.43 -16.26 -1.04
N PRO A 234 -31.09 -16.23 0.13
CA PRO A 234 -31.72 -15.01 0.63
C PRO A 234 -30.73 -13.86 0.70
N PHE A 235 -31.20 -12.64 0.63
CA PHE A 235 -30.40 -11.44 0.77
C PHE A 235 -29.59 -11.51 2.09
N HIS A 236 -28.27 -11.49 1.99
CA HIS A 236 -27.39 -11.40 3.15
C HIS A 236 -27.29 -9.94 3.62
N THR A 237 -27.40 -9.78 4.91
CA THR A 237 -27.02 -8.52 5.56
C THR A 237 -25.49 -8.51 5.75
N TYR A 238 -24.94 -7.35 6.06
CA TYR A 238 -23.51 -7.23 6.38
C TYR A 238 -23.06 -8.15 7.53
N SER A 239 -23.96 -8.42 8.48
CA SER A 239 -23.69 -9.31 9.62
C SER A 239 -23.58 -10.79 9.24
N ASP A 240 -24.03 -11.16 8.05
CA ASP A 240 -24.07 -12.56 7.61
C ASP A 240 -22.84 -12.95 6.76
N LEU A 241 -21.98 -11.98 6.40
CA LEU A 241 -20.74 -12.27 5.70
C LEU A 241 -19.72 -12.84 6.68
N PRO A 242 -19.21 -14.04 6.43
CA PRO A 242 -18.20 -14.62 7.30
C PRO A 242 -16.89 -13.80 7.16
N ILE A 243 -16.45 -13.26 8.27
CA ILE A 243 -15.17 -12.57 8.38
C ILE A 243 -14.21 -13.50 9.14
N GLY A 244 -13.11 -13.88 8.50
CA GLY A 244 -11.99 -14.56 9.14
C GLY A 244 -11.16 -13.56 9.94
N VAL A 245 -10.83 -13.88 11.19
CA VAL A 245 -9.97 -13.07 12.04
C VAL A 245 -8.59 -13.70 12.10
N VAL A 246 -7.57 -13.00 11.61
CA VAL A 246 -6.18 -13.47 11.54
C VAL A 246 -5.41 -13.05 12.78
N ALA A 247 -5.55 -11.80 13.18
CA ALA A 247 -4.97 -11.21 14.37
C ALA A 247 -5.96 -10.24 14.98
N ASN A 248 -5.96 -10.11 16.30
CA ASN A 248 -6.82 -9.16 17.02
C ASN A 248 -6.12 -8.79 18.33
N ASP A 249 -5.73 -7.54 18.45
CA ASP A 249 -4.94 -7.01 19.57
C ASP A 249 -5.59 -5.75 20.16
N ASN A 250 -5.44 -5.56 21.48
CA ASN A 250 -5.71 -4.32 22.18
C ASN A 250 -4.53 -3.98 23.12
N ASN A 251 -3.33 -4.37 22.70
CA ASN A 251 -2.11 -4.08 23.43
C ASN A 251 -1.50 -2.76 22.91
N PRO A 252 -1.33 -1.72 23.73
CA PRO A 252 -0.80 -0.44 23.26
C PRO A 252 0.65 -0.51 22.73
N ASN A 253 1.34 -1.62 22.99
CA ASN A 253 2.71 -1.87 22.50
C ASN A 253 2.75 -2.80 21.27
N VAL A 254 1.61 -3.03 20.62
CA VAL A 254 1.51 -3.86 19.42
C VAL A 254 0.76 -3.09 18.34
N ALA A 255 1.30 -3.10 17.13
CA ALA A 255 0.59 -2.68 15.93
C ALA A 255 0.86 -3.69 14.81
N HIS A 256 -0.14 -3.97 14.00
CA HIS A 256 -0.01 -4.76 12.77
C HIS A 256 0.14 -3.81 11.59
N ASP A 257 0.94 -4.20 10.59
CA ASP A 257 1.23 -3.36 9.45
C ASP A 257 1.59 -4.21 8.22
N LYS A 258 1.21 -3.76 7.03
CA LYS A 258 1.56 -4.37 5.73
C LYS A 258 1.25 -5.85 5.65
N GLU A 259 -0.01 -6.18 5.83
CA GLU A 259 -0.48 -7.54 5.59
C GLU A 259 -0.70 -7.79 4.11
N PHE A 260 -0.15 -8.88 3.62
CA PHE A 260 -0.43 -9.36 2.28
C PHE A 260 -0.96 -10.79 2.30
N ILE A 261 -2.00 -11.01 1.46
CA ILE A 261 -2.70 -12.27 1.34
C ILE A 261 -2.35 -12.96 0.01
N VAL A 262 -2.13 -14.26 0.07
CA VAL A 262 -2.00 -15.09 -1.12
C VAL A 262 -2.76 -16.40 -0.93
N ALA A 263 -3.45 -16.85 -1.97
CA ALA A 263 -4.02 -18.19 -2.00
C ALA A 263 -3.18 -19.12 -2.88
N ASP A 264 -3.16 -20.41 -2.54
CA ASP A 264 -2.58 -21.41 -3.42
C ASP A 264 -3.49 -21.62 -4.64
N ALA A 265 -3.16 -20.92 -5.71
CA ALA A 265 -3.89 -20.92 -6.99
C ALA A 265 -3.38 -21.98 -7.98
N TRP A 266 -2.51 -22.89 -7.55
CA TRP A 266 -2.02 -23.97 -8.38
C TRP A 266 -2.95 -25.19 -8.35
N GLN A 267 -3.52 -25.54 -9.50
CA GLN A 267 -4.49 -26.65 -9.59
C GLN A 267 -3.95 -28.01 -9.15
N ALA A 268 -2.65 -28.24 -9.32
CA ALA A 268 -1.98 -29.50 -8.99
C ALA A 268 -1.28 -29.46 -7.62
N SER A 269 -1.34 -28.34 -6.90
CA SER A 269 -0.69 -28.22 -5.60
C SER A 269 -1.33 -29.14 -4.55
N PRO A 270 -0.53 -29.75 -3.67
CA PRO A 270 -1.05 -30.51 -2.53
C PRO A 270 -1.76 -29.63 -1.48
N LYS A 271 -1.56 -28.31 -1.56
CA LYS A 271 -2.13 -27.28 -0.68
C LYS A 271 -3.15 -26.39 -1.41
N LYS A 272 -3.63 -26.84 -2.58
CA LYS A 272 -4.61 -26.11 -3.38
C LYS A 272 -5.71 -25.47 -2.53
N ASN A 273 -6.01 -24.19 -2.78
CA ASN A 273 -7.01 -23.37 -2.09
C ASN A 273 -6.71 -23.04 -0.62
N ASN A 274 -5.56 -23.42 -0.08
CA ASN A 274 -5.12 -22.86 1.18
C ASN A 274 -4.86 -21.36 0.99
N VAL A 275 -5.14 -20.59 2.03
CA VAL A 275 -4.93 -19.14 2.04
C VAL A 275 -3.90 -18.80 3.12
N TYR A 276 -2.97 -17.93 2.77
CA TYR A 276 -1.85 -17.54 3.60
C TYR A 276 -1.82 -16.03 3.74
N LEU A 277 -1.43 -15.55 4.91
CA LEU A 277 -1.31 -14.14 5.20
C LEU A 277 -0.04 -13.88 6.00
N THR A 278 0.70 -12.86 5.60
CA THR A 278 1.89 -12.39 6.31
C THR A 278 1.76 -10.93 6.65
N TRP A 279 2.37 -10.50 7.74
CA TRP A 279 2.36 -9.09 8.17
C TRP A 279 3.54 -8.78 9.05
N THR A 280 3.85 -7.50 9.19
CA THR A 280 4.78 -7.01 10.20
C THR A 280 4.04 -6.79 11.51
N ARG A 281 4.52 -7.42 12.57
CA ARG A 281 4.01 -7.19 13.93
C ARG A 281 4.96 -6.30 14.70
N PHE A 282 4.65 -5.04 14.74
CA PHE A 282 5.43 -4.07 15.51
C PHE A 282 5.24 -4.26 17.01
N THR A 283 6.37 -4.15 17.73
CA THR A 283 6.41 -3.95 19.17
C THR A 283 7.20 -2.67 19.47
N ASN A 284 7.43 -2.34 20.73
CA ASN A 284 8.24 -1.16 21.08
C ASN A 284 9.71 -1.27 20.64
N THR A 285 10.20 -2.46 20.33
CA THR A 285 11.62 -2.73 20.07
C THR A 285 11.91 -3.50 18.80
N ASN A 286 10.94 -4.21 18.25
CA ASN A 286 11.14 -5.06 17.09
C ASN A 286 9.92 -5.08 16.16
N ALA A 287 10.15 -5.55 14.94
CA ALA A 287 9.21 -5.64 13.85
C ALA A 287 9.38 -6.97 13.08
N PRO A 288 9.15 -8.12 13.73
CA PRO A 288 9.26 -9.41 13.07
C PRO A 288 8.12 -9.63 12.06
N ILE A 289 8.36 -10.48 11.05
CA ILE A 289 7.33 -10.95 10.14
C ILE A 289 6.57 -12.11 10.78
N TYR A 290 5.25 -12.00 10.76
CA TYR A 290 4.31 -13.00 11.22
C TYR A 290 3.60 -13.66 10.03
N PHE A 291 3.12 -14.87 10.25
CA PHE A 291 2.43 -15.69 9.27
C PHE A 291 1.23 -16.37 9.91
N SER A 292 0.15 -16.50 9.16
CA SER A 292 -1.01 -17.34 9.48
C SER A 292 -1.53 -18.02 8.23
N GLN A 293 -2.21 -19.16 8.39
CA GLN A 293 -2.83 -19.90 7.29
C GLN A 293 -4.26 -20.31 7.61
N SER A 294 -5.07 -20.35 6.56
CA SER A 294 -6.39 -20.97 6.54
C SER A 294 -6.38 -22.15 5.58
N THR A 295 -7.00 -23.27 5.99
CA THR A 295 -7.19 -24.48 5.17
C THR A 295 -8.67 -24.76 4.87
N ASP A 296 -9.56 -23.88 5.28
CA ASP A 296 -11.02 -23.98 5.14
C ASP A 296 -11.63 -22.81 4.34
N GLY A 297 -10.79 -22.17 3.50
CA GLY A 297 -11.24 -21.08 2.64
C GLY A 297 -11.42 -19.74 3.38
N GLY A 298 -10.54 -19.43 4.31
CA GLY A 298 -10.51 -18.12 4.98
C GLY A 298 -11.45 -17.99 6.18
N LEU A 299 -12.15 -19.07 6.57
CA LEU A 299 -13.10 -19.02 7.69
C LEU A 299 -12.40 -19.06 9.04
N THR A 300 -11.44 -19.96 9.19
CA THR A 300 -10.61 -20.04 10.40
C THR A 300 -9.14 -19.92 10.06
N TRP A 301 -8.39 -19.35 10.98
CA TRP A 301 -6.97 -19.05 10.80
C TRP A 301 -6.13 -19.66 11.92
N SER A 302 -4.94 -20.12 11.58
CA SER A 302 -3.98 -20.58 12.58
C SER A 302 -3.53 -19.40 13.45
N PRO A 303 -3.10 -19.63 14.70
CA PRO A 303 -2.41 -18.61 15.45
C PRO A 303 -1.22 -18.05 14.66
N GLY A 304 -1.01 -16.73 14.72
CA GLY A 304 0.12 -16.07 14.08
C GLY A 304 1.45 -16.58 14.65
N VAL A 305 2.39 -16.95 13.78
CA VAL A 305 3.73 -17.39 14.16
C VAL A 305 4.78 -16.51 13.51
N GLU A 306 5.85 -16.20 14.26
CA GLU A 306 7.00 -15.50 13.71
C GLU A 306 7.76 -16.38 12.73
N ILE A 307 8.11 -15.81 11.56
CA ILE A 307 8.80 -16.51 10.47
C ILE A 307 10.10 -15.84 10.03
N SER A 308 10.40 -14.62 10.49
CA SER A 308 11.59 -13.88 10.10
C SER A 308 12.90 -14.49 10.62
N GLY A 309 12.84 -15.25 11.70
CA GLY A 309 13.92 -16.09 12.18
C GLY A 309 15.19 -15.34 12.57
N ALA A 310 16.32 -16.03 12.49
CA ALA A 310 17.64 -15.51 12.83
C ALA A 310 18.71 -16.04 11.89
N ASN A 311 19.68 -15.19 11.52
CA ASN A 311 20.85 -15.59 10.76
C ASN A 311 22.05 -14.70 11.10
N PRO A 312 23.09 -15.25 11.80
CA PRO A 312 24.25 -14.48 12.21
C PRO A 312 25.12 -13.98 11.05
N ALA A 313 24.92 -14.49 9.83
CA ALA A 313 25.66 -14.05 8.66
C ALA A 313 25.09 -12.78 8.02
N ILE A 314 23.80 -12.51 8.22
CA ILE A 314 23.13 -11.39 7.54
C ILE A 314 22.36 -10.45 8.48
N CYS A 315 21.87 -10.92 9.64
CA CYS A 315 21.18 -10.11 10.63
C CYS A 315 22.10 -9.87 11.84
N THR A 316 23.00 -8.90 11.71
CA THR A 316 24.06 -8.62 12.70
C THR A 316 23.89 -7.29 13.39
N VAL A 317 22.94 -6.47 12.95
CA VAL A 317 22.71 -5.11 13.41
C VAL A 317 21.21 -4.82 13.48
N GLY A 318 20.84 -3.97 14.41
CA GLY A 318 19.46 -3.47 14.49
C GLY A 318 18.46 -4.38 15.19
N SER A 319 18.88 -5.56 15.70
CA SER A 319 17.96 -6.44 16.43
C SER A 319 17.41 -5.77 17.67
N GLY A 320 16.09 -5.83 17.81
CA GLY A 320 15.37 -5.35 18.98
C GLY A 320 15.11 -6.43 20.03
N SER A 321 15.43 -7.68 19.73
CA SER A 321 15.24 -8.83 20.61
C SER A 321 16.50 -9.18 21.43
N ALA A 322 16.35 -10.09 22.38
CA ALA A 322 17.49 -10.64 23.13
C ALA A 322 18.47 -11.45 22.27
N ASN A 323 18.03 -11.94 21.10
CA ASN A 323 18.89 -12.58 20.12
C ASN A 323 19.49 -11.53 19.20
N PRO A 324 20.80 -11.24 19.27
CA PRO A 324 21.43 -10.19 18.46
C PRO A 324 21.47 -10.52 16.96
N ASN A 325 21.16 -11.75 16.58
CA ASN A 325 21.13 -12.21 15.20
C ASN A 325 19.70 -12.41 14.66
N ALA A 326 18.67 -12.01 15.42
CA ALA A 326 17.31 -12.04 14.94
C ALA A 326 17.14 -11.07 13.76
N CYS A 327 16.48 -11.54 12.72
CA CYS A 327 16.05 -10.70 11.59
C CYS A 327 14.69 -10.07 11.95
N ASP A 328 14.66 -9.16 12.90
CA ASP A 328 13.44 -8.65 13.52
C ASP A 328 13.21 -7.14 13.35
N GLN A 329 13.84 -6.54 12.35
CA GLN A 329 13.62 -5.14 11.92
C GLN A 329 13.16 -5.17 10.46
N ASN A 330 11.90 -5.54 10.24
CA ASN A 330 11.38 -5.88 8.91
C ASN A 330 10.15 -5.07 8.54
N GLN A 331 9.86 -5.04 7.22
CA GLN A 331 8.61 -4.51 6.68
C GLN A 331 8.34 -5.08 5.29
N GLY A 332 7.06 -4.99 4.84
CA GLY A 332 6.64 -5.30 3.48
C GLY A 332 6.88 -6.76 3.09
N SER A 333 6.29 -7.68 3.87
CA SER A 333 6.36 -9.12 3.58
C SER A 333 5.47 -9.48 2.40
N ASP A 334 6.04 -10.02 1.32
CA ASP A 334 5.34 -10.44 0.10
C ASP A 334 5.33 -11.98 0.02
N PRO A 335 4.17 -12.63 0.31
CA PRO A 335 4.03 -14.08 0.26
C PRO A 335 3.66 -14.56 -1.15
N ILE A 336 4.31 -15.63 -1.62
CA ILE A 336 3.96 -16.34 -2.85
C ILE A 336 3.96 -17.85 -2.64
N VAL A 337 3.28 -18.59 -3.51
CA VAL A 337 3.15 -20.05 -3.42
C VAL A 337 3.70 -20.71 -4.68
N GLY A 338 4.60 -21.68 -4.52
CA GLY A 338 5.10 -22.51 -5.59
C GLY A 338 4.12 -23.60 -6.03
N SER A 339 4.30 -24.14 -7.23
CA SER A 339 3.44 -25.21 -7.78
C SER A 339 3.45 -26.51 -6.97
N ASP A 340 4.44 -26.68 -6.09
CA ASP A 340 4.59 -27.79 -5.14
C ASP A 340 3.97 -27.49 -3.76
N GLY A 341 3.32 -26.34 -3.59
CA GLY A 341 2.73 -25.89 -2.33
C GLY A 341 3.73 -25.27 -1.34
N THR A 342 4.98 -25.08 -1.75
CA THR A 342 5.97 -24.35 -0.93
C THR A 342 5.56 -22.87 -0.83
N VAL A 343 5.50 -22.34 0.40
CA VAL A 343 5.26 -20.93 0.65
C VAL A 343 6.60 -20.22 0.77
N TYR A 344 6.79 -19.16 0.01
CA TYR A 344 7.94 -18.26 0.08
C TYR A 344 7.46 -16.90 0.56
N VAL A 345 8.29 -16.22 1.37
CA VAL A 345 8.00 -14.86 1.85
C VAL A 345 9.26 -14.04 1.72
N SER A 346 9.24 -13.02 0.88
CA SER A 346 10.29 -11.99 0.86
C SER A 346 9.89 -10.82 1.75
N PHE A 347 10.88 -10.11 2.28
CA PHE A 347 10.66 -8.91 3.07
C PHE A 347 11.92 -8.04 3.10
N PHE A 348 11.72 -6.75 3.30
CA PHE A 348 12.79 -5.82 3.62
C PHE A 348 13.28 -6.06 5.05
N ASN A 349 14.59 -6.04 5.25
CA ASN A 349 15.23 -6.12 6.57
C ASN A 349 16.21 -4.97 6.75
N GLN A 350 16.01 -4.21 7.81
CA GLN A 350 16.86 -3.09 8.14
C GLN A 350 18.16 -3.58 8.79
N ASN A 351 19.28 -3.08 8.28
CA ASN A 351 20.61 -3.45 8.75
C ASN A 351 21.50 -2.24 9.04
N VAL A 352 21.10 -1.03 8.62
CA VAL A 352 21.78 0.21 8.98
C VAL A 352 21.46 0.61 10.42
N PRO A 353 22.31 1.36 11.13
CA PRO A 353 23.52 2.03 10.61
C PRO A 353 24.78 1.17 10.57
N GLY A 354 24.77 -0.04 11.07
CA GLY A 354 26.00 -0.80 11.29
C GLY A 354 26.63 -1.35 10.03
N ALA A 355 25.82 -1.81 9.06
CA ALA A 355 26.30 -2.37 7.80
C ALA A 355 26.45 -1.34 6.67
N GLY A 356 25.91 -0.14 6.84
CA GLY A 356 25.90 0.91 5.81
C GLY A 356 24.86 0.74 4.71
N HIS A 357 24.12 -0.37 4.70
CA HIS A 357 23.03 -0.67 3.77
C HIS A 357 22.04 -1.64 4.40
N ASN A 358 20.85 -1.68 3.86
CA ASN A 358 19.78 -2.62 4.21
C ASN A 358 19.83 -3.86 3.31
N GLN A 359 18.82 -4.69 3.34
CA GLN A 359 18.76 -5.92 2.54
C GLN A 359 17.33 -6.42 2.32
N HIS A 360 17.14 -7.12 1.22
CA HIS A 360 15.98 -7.97 0.96
C HIS A 360 16.30 -9.40 1.38
N VAL A 361 15.36 -10.00 2.10
CA VAL A 361 15.53 -11.34 2.69
C VAL A 361 14.37 -12.23 2.28
N ILE A 362 14.60 -13.54 2.24
CA ILE A 362 13.58 -14.55 1.94
C ILE A 362 13.62 -15.68 2.97
N VAL A 363 12.43 -16.16 3.33
CA VAL A 363 12.22 -17.42 4.06
C VAL A 363 11.24 -18.30 3.29
N LYS A 364 11.26 -19.61 3.55
CA LYS A 364 10.32 -20.54 2.93
C LYS A 364 9.87 -21.64 3.87
N CYS A 365 8.66 -22.13 3.64
CA CYS A 365 8.10 -23.33 4.27
C CYS A 365 7.76 -24.34 3.17
N PRO A 366 8.37 -25.54 3.15
CA PRO A 366 8.08 -26.58 2.15
C PRO A 366 6.61 -26.98 2.11
N GLY A 367 6.05 -27.23 0.93
CA GLY A 367 4.66 -27.64 0.74
C GLY A 367 4.25 -28.94 1.45
N THR A 368 5.22 -29.77 1.82
CA THR A 368 5.01 -31.01 2.59
C THR A 368 4.86 -30.78 4.10
N LEU A 369 5.15 -29.58 4.59
CA LEU A 369 5.14 -29.25 6.01
C LEU A 369 3.96 -28.34 6.38
N ASN A 370 3.64 -28.30 7.67
CA ASN A 370 2.66 -27.36 8.21
C ASN A 370 3.33 -26.01 8.52
N CYS A 371 2.99 -24.98 7.77
CA CYS A 371 3.62 -23.66 7.87
C CYS A 371 3.15 -22.84 9.11
N SER A 372 2.09 -23.26 9.79
CA SER A 372 1.72 -22.66 11.10
C SER A 372 2.65 -23.06 12.25
N ASN A 373 3.65 -23.90 11.99
CA ASN A 373 4.73 -24.19 12.93
C ASN A 373 5.99 -23.43 12.50
N SER A 374 6.43 -22.48 13.32
CA SER A 374 7.62 -21.64 13.04
C SER A 374 8.89 -22.46 12.81
N ALA A 375 9.02 -23.65 13.39
CA ALA A 375 10.18 -24.54 13.20
C ALA A 375 10.26 -25.13 11.78
N ASN A 376 9.21 -25.04 10.98
CA ASN A 376 9.17 -25.53 9.60
C ASN A 376 9.61 -24.49 8.57
N TRP A 377 9.93 -23.28 9.00
CA TRP A 377 10.48 -22.22 8.15
C TRP A 377 12.00 -22.29 8.06
N SER A 378 12.51 -21.94 6.90
CA SER A 378 13.95 -21.92 6.66
C SER A 378 14.65 -20.82 7.45
N THR A 379 15.95 -20.96 7.67
CA THR A 379 16.81 -19.84 8.01
C THR A 379 16.69 -18.74 6.94
N PRO A 380 16.60 -17.44 7.32
CA PRO A 380 16.56 -16.34 6.38
C PRO A 380 17.77 -16.32 5.44
N ALA A 381 17.53 -16.11 4.14
CA ALA A 381 18.58 -15.96 3.13
C ALA A 381 18.50 -14.57 2.51
N ARG A 382 19.65 -13.95 2.23
CA ARG A 382 19.70 -12.65 1.54
C ARG A 382 19.38 -12.83 0.07
N ILE A 383 18.43 -12.03 -0.43
CA ILE A 383 18.16 -11.88 -1.86
C ILE A 383 19.17 -10.90 -2.45
N GLN A 384 19.18 -9.65 -1.95
CA GLN A 384 20.05 -8.58 -2.39
C GLN A 384 20.34 -7.61 -1.23
N GLU A 385 21.42 -6.86 -1.35
CA GLU A 385 21.65 -5.66 -0.57
C GLU A 385 20.79 -4.52 -1.12
N ASP A 386 20.33 -3.64 -0.24
CA ASP A 386 19.52 -2.47 -0.56
C ASP A 386 20.25 -1.21 -0.09
N PHE A 387 20.56 -0.34 -1.04
CA PHE A 387 21.35 0.87 -0.81
C PHE A 387 20.44 2.08 -0.63
N ASP A 388 19.83 2.18 0.53
CA ASP A 388 19.04 3.34 0.94
C ASP A 388 19.96 4.53 1.22
N GLY A 389 20.02 5.45 0.28
CA GLY A 389 20.99 6.56 0.33
C GLY A 389 20.49 7.82 1.00
N GLN A 390 19.20 7.96 1.29
CA GLN A 390 18.65 9.22 1.78
C GLN A 390 18.74 9.38 3.30
N PRO A 391 19.12 10.56 3.80
CA PRO A 391 19.07 10.85 5.21
C PRO A 391 17.62 10.94 5.69
N PHE A 392 17.37 10.50 6.93
CA PHE A 392 16.07 10.56 7.60
C PHE A 392 16.03 11.69 8.64
N GLY A 393 14.84 12.25 8.89
CA GLY A 393 14.62 13.24 9.93
C GLY A 393 14.82 14.70 9.49
N PRO A 394 14.98 15.64 10.43
CA PRO A 394 15.01 17.08 10.15
C PRO A 394 16.17 17.53 9.25
N ASN A 395 17.15 16.68 9.05
CA ASN A 395 18.25 16.88 8.09
C ASN A 395 17.98 16.20 6.74
N ALA A 396 16.78 15.68 6.53
CA ALA A 396 16.35 15.15 5.26
C ALA A 396 16.42 16.21 4.17
N VAL A 397 16.43 15.79 2.91
CA VAL A 397 16.47 16.69 1.75
C VAL A 397 15.46 17.81 1.91
N THR A 398 15.90 19.06 1.77
CA THR A 398 15.05 20.23 1.92
C THR A 398 13.84 20.14 1.00
N GLY A 399 12.64 20.24 1.55
CA GLY A 399 11.39 20.20 0.81
C GLY A 399 10.61 18.89 0.95
N CYS A 400 11.14 17.89 1.66
CA CYS A 400 10.42 16.66 1.92
C CYS A 400 9.32 16.86 2.98
N PRO A 401 8.08 16.49 2.70
CA PRO A 401 6.96 16.63 3.63
C PRO A 401 7.19 15.81 4.90
N GLY A 402 6.86 16.39 6.06
CA GLY A 402 6.86 15.71 7.35
C GLY A 402 8.21 15.17 7.83
N GLY A 403 9.33 15.61 7.22
CA GLY A 403 10.66 15.11 7.57
C GLY A 403 10.93 13.68 7.09
N ARG A 404 10.03 13.10 6.31
CA ARG A 404 10.21 11.80 5.67
C ARG A 404 11.09 11.91 4.44
N ARG A 405 11.65 10.80 4.01
CA ARG A 405 12.42 10.72 2.77
C ARG A 405 11.53 10.97 1.58
N CYS A 406 12.02 11.68 0.59
CA CYS A 406 11.32 11.93 -0.64
C CYS A 406 12.28 12.09 -1.80
N LEU A 407 11.79 11.91 -3.01
CA LEU A 407 12.54 12.21 -4.22
C LEU A 407 12.55 13.72 -4.47
N PRO A 408 13.72 14.35 -4.58
CA PRO A 408 13.81 15.73 -5.02
C PRO A 408 13.34 15.88 -6.49
N PRO A 409 12.97 17.08 -6.94
CA PRO A 409 13.03 18.35 -6.23
C PRO A 409 11.83 18.61 -5.32
N ASN A 410 10.70 17.96 -5.47
CA ASN A 410 9.47 18.28 -4.74
C ASN A 410 8.71 17.06 -4.28
N GLY A 411 9.44 16.15 -3.74
CA GLY A 411 9.02 15.30 -2.78
C GLY A 411 7.84 14.40 -2.95
N TYR A 412 7.82 13.51 -3.93
CA TYR A 412 7.09 12.29 -3.67
C TYR A 412 7.77 11.55 -2.52
N ARG A 413 6.97 11.16 -1.54
CA ARG A 413 7.44 10.22 -0.54
C ARG A 413 7.78 8.93 -1.27
N VAL A 414 9.04 8.61 -1.31
CA VAL A 414 9.44 7.25 -1.59
C VAL A 414 9.49 6.54 -0.26
N GLN A 415 9.04 5.31 -0.24
CA GLN A 415 9.39 4.45 0.86
C GLN A 415 10.91 4.53 1.02
N ASP A 416 11.34 4.82 2.23
CA ASP A 416 12.74 4.83 2.60
C ASP A 416 13.39 3.49 2.27
N ARG A 417 12.53 2.50 2.07
CA ARG A 417 12.83 1.11 1.92
C ARG A 417 11.88 0.56 0.91
N THR A 418 12.39 0.17 -0.21
CA THR A 418 11.59 -0.52 -1.20
C THR A 418 11.25 -1.89 -0.66
N TYR A 419 9.98 -2.21 -0.59
CA TYR A 419 9.58 -3.54 -0.13
C TYR A 419 10.11 -4.63 -1.05
N GLY A 420 10.28 -4.31 -2.32
CA GLY A 420 10.56 -5.29 -3.34
C GLY A 420 9.38 -6.24 -3.56
N SER A 421 9.27 -6.77 -4.75
CA SER A 421 8.21 -7.71 -5.10
C SER A 421 8.82 -9.03 -5.53
N ILE A 422 8.24 -10.15 -5.08
CA ILE A 422 8.69 -11.48 -5.47
C ILE A 422 7.63 -12.18 -6.33
N SER A 423 8.08 -12.94 -7.32
CA SER A 423 7.20 -13.77 -8.16
C SER A 423 7.86 -15.11 -8.47
N ILE A 424 7.04 -16.13 -8.83
CA ILE A 424 7.48 -17.51 -9.07
C ILE A 424 6.82 -18.06 -10.32
N ASP A 425 7.60 -18.78 -11.14
CA ASP A 425 7.06 -19.52 -12.28
C ASP A 425 6.70 -20.97 -11.93
N ALA A 426 6.04 -21.68 -12.87
CA ALA A 426 5.62 -23.06 -12.67
C ALA A 426 6.79 -24.03 -12.47
N SER A 427 8.01 -23.66 -12.85
CA SER A 427 9.21 -24.46 -12.64
C SER A 427 9.88 -24.22 -11.28
N GLY A 428 9.34 -23.29 -10.48
CA GLY A 428 9.87 -22.95 -9.15
C GLY A 428 11.01 -21.92 -9.17
N LYS A 429 11.29 -21.27 -10.29
CA LYS A 429 12.25 -20.15 -10.35
C LYS A 429 11.62 -18.90 -9.75
N LEU A 430 12.41 -18.20 -8.96
CA LEU A 430 12.03 -16.99 -8.26
C LEU A 430 12.62 -15.76 -8.94
N TYR A 431 11.87 -14.68 -8.92
CA TYR A 431 12.28 -13.38 -9.44
C TYR A 431 11.94 -12.31 -8.41
N HIS A 432 12.88 -11.44 -8.11
CA HIS A 432 12.71 -10.35 -7.15
C HIS A 432 13.05 -9.02 -7.83
N VAL A 433 12.13 -8.07 -7.74
CA VAL A 433 12.28 -6.71 -8.30
C VAL A 433 12.27 -5.72 -7.15
N PHE A 434 13.17 -4.76 -7.19
CA PHE A 434 13.34 -3.76 -6.13
C PHE A 434 13.93 -2.47 -6.72
N SER A 435 13.92 -1.38 -5.96
CA SER A 435 14.62 -0.15 -6.35
C SER A 435 15.51 0.34 -5.22
N ASP A 436 16.66 0.93 -5.56
CA ASP A 436 17.54 1.58 -4.61
C ASP A 436 18.42 2.66 -5.25
N PHE A 437 19.27 3.28 -4.46
CA PHE A 437 20.13 4.39 -4.84
C PHE A 437 21.58 3.98 -5.19
N ARG A 438 21.86 2.68 -5.43
CA ARG A 438 23.25 2.20 -5.67
C ARG A 438 23.98 2.90 -6.81
N ASN A 439 23.24 3.43 -7.81
CA ASN A 439 23.81 4.12 -8.96
C ASN A 439 23.75 5.65 -8.84
N GLY A 440 22.94 6.19 -7.94
CA GLY A 440 22.72 7.62 -7.78
C GLY A 440 23.78 8.36 -6.95
N GLY A 441 24.74 7.64 -6.43
CA GLY A 441 25.81 8.19 -5.59
C GLY A 441 25.31 8.66 -4.20
N PRO A 442 25.51 7.87 -3.15
CA PRO A 442 25.28 8.32 -1.78
C PRO A 442 26.37 9.30 -1.30
N PRO A 443 26.07 10.15 -0.31
CA PRO A 443 24.75 10.38 0.24
C PRO A 443 24.00 11.40 -0.59
N CYS A 444 22.68 11.21 -0.75
CA CYS A 444 21.78 12.23 -1.30
C CYS A 444 21.77 13.44 -0.38
N THR A 445 22.83 14.21 -0.37
CA THR A 445 23.01 15.38 0.49
C THR A 445 22.96 16.63 -0.35
N GLY A 446 22.13 17.55 0.08
CA GLY A 446 22.05 18.87 -0.51
C GLY A 446 20.66 19.22 -1.08
N PRO A 447 20.40 20.50 -1.33
CA PRO A 447 19.17 20.91 -1.97
C PRO A 447 19.12 20.36 -3.39
N ALA A 448 17.96 19.85 -3.79
CA ALA A 448 17.68 19.58 -5.18
C ALA A 448 17.86 20.88 -5.98
N THR A 449 18.70 20.85 -6.98
CA THR A 449 18.79 21.94 -7.95
C THR A 449 18.06 21.52 -9.21
N THR A 450 17.57 22.49 -9.98
CA THR A 450 16.97 22.25 -11.29
C THR A 450 17.95 21.65 -12.31
N ALA A 451 19.23 21.61 -11.98
CA ALA A 451 20.28 21.14 -12.87
C ALA A 451 20.71 19.69 -12.59
N GLN A 452 20.48 19.16 -11.38
CA GLN A 452 20.88 17.82 -11.01
C GLN A 452 20.09 17.32 -9.79
N PRO A 453 19.26 16.31 -9.93
CA PRO A 453 18.66 15.67 -8.77
C PRO A 453 19.80 15.06 -7.93
N PRO A 454 19.80 15.26 -6.59
CA PRO A 454 20.86 14.74 -5.74
C PRO A 454 20.82 13.23 -5.59
N CYS A 455 19.74 12.57 -6.04
CA CYS A 455 19.55 11.14 -5.93
C CYS A 455 18.81 10.61 -7.13
N ASP A 456 19.36 9.58 -7.71
CA ASP A 456 18.76 8.81 -8.79
C ASP A 456 18.45 7.41 -8.26
N GLN A 457 17.18 7.14 -8.03
CA GLN A 457 16.72 5.80 -7.66
C GLN A 457 16.43 5.01 -8.93
N ASP A 458 16.98 3.81 -9.01
CA ASP A 458 16.84 2.90 -10.15
C ASP A 458 16.13 1.61 -9.76
N VAL A 459 15.51 0.95 -10.74
CA VAL A 459 14.88 -0.36 -10.58
C VAL A 459 15.78 -1.48 -11.06
N PHE A 460 15.84 -2.54 -10.26
CA PHE A 460 16.64 -3.73 -10.52
C PHE A 460 15.81 -5.00 -10.39
N TYR A 461 16.30 -6.10 -10.98
CA TYR A 461 15.79 -7.43 -10.66
C TYR A 461 16.92 -8.43 -10.44
N SER A 462 16.59 -9.50 -9.74
CA SER A 462 17.45 -10.66 -9.50
C SER A 462 16.62 -11.94 -9.60
N SER A 463 17.25 -13.06 -9.92
CA SER A 463 16.56 -14.35 -10.06
C SER A 463 17.28 -15.47 -9.30
N SER A 464 16.50 -16.46 -8.87
CA SER A 464 16.98 -17.68 -8.24
C SER A 464 16.43 -18.91 -8.95
N THR A 465 17.26 -19.92 -9.15
CA THR A 465 16.87 -21.20 -9.76
C THR A 465 16.96 -22.39 -8.79
N ASP A 466 17.25 -22.12 -7.52
CA ASP A 466 17.49 -23.12 -6.45
C ASP A 466 16.56 -22.91 -5.24
N GLY A 467 15.39 -22.28 -5.49
CA GLY A 467 14.38 -22.04 -4.45
C GLY A 467 14.83 -21.02 -3.41
N GLY A 468 15.52 -19.96 -3.84
CA GLY A 468 15.90 -18.82 -3.02
C GLY A 468 17.20 -19.01 -2.21
N ALA A 469 17.94 -20.10 -2.44
CA ALA A 469 19.20 -20.32 -1.73
C ALA A 469 20.34 -19.42 -2.25
N THR A 470 20.36 -19.20 -3.57
CA THR A 470 21.30 -18.27 -4.20
C THR A 470 20.58 -17.41 -5.24
N TRP A 471 21.10 -16.21 -5.48
CA TRP A 471 20.51 -15.21 -6.36
C TRP A 471 21.54 -14.68 -7.38
N SER A 472 21.06 -14.36 -8.58
CA SER A 472 21.88 -13.69 -9.58
C SER A 472 22.31 -12.31 -9.12
N ALA A 473 23.36 -11.74 -9.72
CA ALA A 473 23.63 -10.33 -9.59
C ALA A 473 22.42 -9.49 -10.03
N ALA A 474 22.22 -8.36 -9.38
CA ALA A 474 21.15 -7.43 -9.73
C ALA A 474 21.35 -6.85 -11.13
N VAL A 475 20.31 -6.91 -11.96
CA VAL A 475 20.29 -6.36 -13.31
C VAL A 475 19.46 -5.08 -13.31
N LYS A 476 20.08 -3.97 -13.72
CA LYS A 476 19.40 -2.68 -13.85
C LYS A 476 18.37 -2.72 -14.98
N LEU A 477 17.13 -2.27 -14.71
CA LEU A 477 16.04 -2.22 -15.68
C LEU A 477 15.83 -0.84 -16.29
N THR A 478 16.29 0.20 -15.63
CA THR A 478 16.00 1.59 -15.95
C THR A 478 17.16 2.28 -16.68
N PRO A 479 16.88 3.27 -17.55
CA PRO A 479 17.93 4.10 -18.12
C PRO A 479 18.61 4.94 -17.03
N ALA A 480 19.80 5.44 -17.28
CA ALA A 480 20.48 6.36 -16.40
C ALA A 480 19.89 7.76 -16.48
N GLY A 481 19.89 8.50 -15.36
CA GLY A 481 19.73 9.96 -15.32
C GLY A 481 18.33 10.46 -15.00
N SER A 482 17.41 9.59 -14.57
CA SER A 482 16.10 9.98 -14.01
C SER A 482 15.66 9.00 -12.94
N ALA A 483 14.86 9.46 -11.98
CA ALA A 483 14.44 8.64 -10.87
C ALA A 483 13.28 7.69 -11.25
N GLN A 484 13.42 6.43 -10.85
CA GLN A 484 12.38 5.41 -10.94
C GLN A 484 12.26 4.71 -9.60
N TRP A 485 11.02 4.55 -9.11
CA TRP A 485 10.81 4.03 -7.75
C TRP A 485 9.53 3.20 -7.65
N GLN A 486 9.37 2.55 -6.49
CA GLN A 486 8.19 1.79 -6.07
C GLN A 486 7.78 0.74 -7.10
N PRO A 487 8.71 -0.17 -7.46
CA PRO A 487 8.42 -1.19 -8.45
C PRO A 487 7.56 -2.31 -7.88
N TRP A 488 6.75 -2.92 -8.76
CA TRP A 488 6.12 -4.20 -8.52
C TRP A 488 6.26 -5.10 -9.73
N SER A 489 6.17 -6.43 -9.53
CA SER A 489 6.44 -7.37 -10.61
C SER A 489 5.57 -8.62 -10.58
N ALA A 490 5.42 -9.23 -11.76
CA ALA A 490 4.81 -10.54 -11.90
C ALA A 490 5.43 -11.29 -13.08
N VAL A 491 5.73 -12.57 -12.89
CA VAL A 491 6.21 -13.47 -13.94
C VAL A 491 5.04 -14.25 -14.55
N THR A 492 5.10 -14.52 -15.85
CA THR A 492 4.15 -15.46 -16.49
C THR A 492 4.34 -16.87 -15.94
N LYS A 493 3.26 -17.66 -15.88
CA LYS A 493 3.31 -19.03 -15.33
C LYS A 493 4.39 -19.92 -15.97
N ASP A 494 4.65 -19.74 -17.26
CA ASP A 494 5.67 -20.50 -18.00
C ASP A 494 7.10 -19.98 -17.79
N GLY A 495 7.27 -18.88 -17.04
CA GLY A 495 8.57 -18.24 -16.79
C GLY A 495 9.17 -17.53 -17.99
N SER A 496 8.42 -17.39 -19.10
CA SER A 496 8.94 -16.79 -20.33
C SER A 496 9.10 -15.27 -20.25
N VAL A 497 8.27 -14.59 -19.46
CA VAL A 497 8.28 -13.14 -19.32
C VAL A 497 8.12 -12.73 -17.86
N LEU A 498 9.01 -11.86 -17.39
CA LEU A 498 8.84 -11.09 -16.16
C LEU A 498 8.42 -9.67 -16.55
N TYR A 499 7.35 -9.17 -15.95
CA TYR A 499 6.93 -7.78 -16.05
C TYR A 499 7.27 -7.05 -14.76
N ALA A 500 7.79 -5.83 -14.91
CA ALA A 500 8.04 -4.91 -13.79
C ALA A 500 7.46 -3.54 -14.15
N ALA A 501 6.58 -3.00 -13.31
CA ALA A 501 6.08 -1.64 -13.47
C ALA A 501 6.57 -0.77 -12.31
N TYR A 502 6.74 0.52 -12.57
CA TYR A 502 7.28 1.46 -11.60
C TYR A 502 6.93 2.90 -11.98
N TYR A 503 6.94 3.80 -11.00
CA TYR A 503 6.89 5.23 -11.23
C TYR A 503 8.19 5.71 -11.88
N ASP A 504 8.09 6.65 -12.84
CA ASP A 504 9.19 7.02 -13.70
C ASP A 504 9.15 8.53 -14.04
N ARG A 505 10.27 9.19 -13.97
CA ARG A 505 10.41 10.62 -14.30
C ARG A 505 11.07 10.88 -15.65
N GLN A 506 11.34 9.87 -16.46
CA GLN A 506 12.06 10.06 -17.73
C GLN A 506 11.24 10.75 -18.83
N TYR A 507 9.91 10.85 -18.67
CA TYR A 507 9.03 11.39 -19.73
C TYR A 507 8.63 12.83 -19.47
N GLY A 508 8.30 13.56 -20.56
CA GLY A 508 7.66 14.88 -20.48
C GLY A 508 8.49 15.98 -19.83
N ASN A 509 9.80 15.81 -19.67
CA ASN A 509 10.66 16.76 -18.95
C ASN A 509 10.22 16.97 -17.49
N CYS A 510 9.75 15.92 -16.85
CA CYS A 510 9.14 15.96 -15.53
C CYS A 510 10.12 15.86 -14.37
N GLU A 511 11.39 15.51 -14.60
CA GLU A 511 12.38 15.28 -13.55
C GLU A 511 12.46 16.43 -12.54
N PHE A 512 12.41 17.68 -13.04
CA PHE A 512 12.55 18.87 -12.21
C PHE A 512 11.22 19.52 -11.80
N SER A 513 10.12 19.16 -12.46
CA SER A 513 8.78 19.65 -12.11
C SER A 513 8.02 18.73 -11.15
N GLY A 514 8.55 17.52 -10.93
CA GLY A 514 7.97 16.53 -10.02
C GLY A 514 6.77 15.79 -10.58
N CYS A 515 6.49 15.86 -11.88
CA CYS A 515 5.50 14.99 -12.47
C CYS A 515 6.06 13.59 -12.71
N ASN A 516 5.18 12.60 -12.84
CA ASN A 516 5.52 11.20 -12.96
C ASN A 516 4.79 10.53 -14.10
N ASP A 517 5.25 9.36 -14.42
CA ASP A 517 4.63 8.42 -15.36
C ASP A 517 4.70 7.00 -14.79
N ILE A 518 4.04 6.06 -15.44
CA ILE A 518 4.22 4.64 -15.20
C ILE A 518 4.90 4.02 -16.40
N THR A 519 5.99 3.32 -16.15
CA THR A 519 6.70 2.50 -17.10
C THR A 519 6.50 1.03 -16.79
N LEU A 520 6.22 0.24 -17.82
CA LEU A 520 6.21 -1.22 -17.78
C LEU A 520 7.42 -1.75 -18.53
N THR A 521 8.28 -2.48 -17.84
CA THR A 521 9.41 -3.20 -18.42
C THR A 521 9.05 -4.67 -18.60
N LYS A 522 9.25 -5.17 -19.81
CA LYS A 522 9.09 -6.57 -20.19
C LYS A 522 10.48 -7.20 -20.30
N ILE A 523 10.72 -8.25 -19.55
CA ILE A 523 11.97 -9.00 -19.53
C ILE A 523 11.66 -10.40 -20.07
N VAL A 524 12.13 -10.70 -21.27
CA VAL A 524 11.94 -12.01 -21.91
C VAL A 524 13.08 -12.92 -21.52
N ASN A 525 12.76 -14.17 -21.14
CA ASN A 525 13.70 -15.16 -20.59
C ASN A 525 14.49 -14.61 -19.38
N PRO A 526 13.81 -14.16 -18.30
CA PRO A 526 14.43 -13.41 -17.21
C PRO A 526 15.47 -14.20 -16.42
N ALA A 527 15.43 -15.55 -16.46
CA ALA A 527 16.45 -16.41 -15.82
C ALA A 527 17.63 -16.75 -16.73
N SER A 528 17.69 -16.21 -17.95
CA SER A 528 18.83 -16.42 -18.84
C SER A 528 20.01 -15.50 -18.52
N SER A 529 21.19 -15.85 -19.01
CA SER A 529 22.37 -14.99 -18.91
C SER A 529 22.31 -13.72 -19.79
N SER A 530 21.34 -13.63 -20.69
CA SER A 530 21.14 -12.52 -21.61
C SER A 530 19.66 -12.30 -21.87
N PRO A 531 18.90 -11.77 -20.88
CA PRO A 531 17.48 -11.50 -21.04
C PRO A 531 17.27 -10.34 -22.03
N ALA A 532 16.20 -10.41 -22.83
CA ALA A 532 15.80 -9.29 -23.67
C ALA A 532 14.89 -8.35 -22.87
N ILE A 533 15.34 -7.12 -22.67
CA ILE A 533 14.66 -6.09 -21.86
C ILE A 533 14.11 -5.01 -22.76
N SER A 534 12.84 -4.66 -22.58
CA SER A 534 12.18 -3.56 -23.28
C SER A 534 11.20 -2.86 -22.38
N SER A 535 11.17 -1.52 -22.43
CA SER A 535 10.30 -0.69 -21.60
C SER A 535 9.31 0.08 -22.44
N THR A 536 8.09 0.26 -21.92
CA THR A 536 7.00 0.99 -22.55
C THR A 536 6.33 1.89 -21.52
N ARG A 537 6.12 3.14 -21.89
CA ARG A 537 5.31 4.06 -21.09
C ARG A 537 3.86 3.58 -21.09
N LEU A 538 3.26 3.35 -19.91
CA LEU A 538 1.86 2.98 -19.77
C LEU A 538 0.93 4.18 -19.68
N THR A 539 1.35 5.23 -18.99
CA THR A 539 0.56 6.45 -18.86
C THR A 539 0.39 7.16 -20.19
N THR A 540 -0.82 7.63 -20.45
CA THR A 540 -1.16 8.30 -21.71
C THR A 540 -0.71 9.76 -21.73
N ALA A 541 -0.49 10.33 -20.55
CA ALA A 541 0.10 11.64 -20.31
C ALA A 541 0.81 11.62 -18.95
N SER A 542 1.76 12.51 -18.73
CA SER A 542 2.42 12.62 -17.44
C SER A 542 1.46 13.08 -16.36
N MET A 543 1.57 12.45 -15.20
CA MET A 543 0.83 12.78 -14.00
C MET A 543 1.41 14.04 -13.36
N PRO A 544 0.59 15.05 -12.99
CA PRO A 544 1.08 16.25 -12.32
C PRO A 544 1.62 15.93 -10.92
N ASN A 545 2.43 16.85 -10.39
CA ASN A 545 3.00 16.68 -9.05
C ASN A 545 1.93 16.78 -7.96
N LEU A 546 1.77 15.72 -7.17
CA LEU A 546 0.82 15.66 -6.07
C LEU A 546 1.13 16.66 -4.93
N VAL A 547 2.39 17.10 -4.77
CA VAL A 547 2.78 18.08 -3.73
C VAL A 547 2.04 19.40 -3.88
N VAL A 548 1.60 19.74 -5.08
CA VAL A 548 0.81 20.95 -5.36
C VAL A 548 -0.70 20.68 -5.42
N ALA A 549 -1.12 19.47 -5.04
CA ALA A 549 -2.53 19.08 -5.05
C ALA A 549 -3.38 19.88 -4.07
N ASN A 550 -4.68 19.89 -4.33
CA ASN A 550 -5.68 20.51 -3.46
C ASN A 550 -5.83 19.79 -2.10
N ASN A 551 -5.19 18.66 -1.93
CA ASN A 551 -5.20 17.89 -0.69
C ASN A 551 -3.83 17.95 0.00
N PRO A 552 -3.58 18.95 0.84
CA PRO A 552 -2.30 19.10 1.54
C PRO A 552 -2.02 18.00 2.57
N LEU A 553 -3.03 17.19 2.91
CA LEU A 553 -2.89 16.06 3.83
C LEU A 553 -1.93 15.00 3.30
N GLN A 554 -1.70 15.00 1.99
CA GLN A 554 -1.05 13.91 1.29
C GLN A 554 0.19 14.31 0.52
N ALA A 555 0.63 15.54 0.69
CA ALA A 555 1.74 16.12 -0.05
C ALA A 555 2.81 15.06 -0.41
N GLY A 556 2.78 14.62 -1.67
CA GLY A 556 3.75 13.68 -2.23
C GLY A 556 3.61 12.19 -1.85
N PHE A 557 2.52 11.74 -1.25
CA PHE A 557 2.30 10.33 -0.97
C PHE A 557 1.41 9.68 -2.05
N LEU A 558 1.97 8.72 -2.79
CA LEU A 558 1.29 7.93 -3.82
C LEU A 558 1.03 6.48 -3.36
N GLY A 559 0.94 6.26 -2.04
CA GLY A 559 0.94 4.92 -1.47
C GLY A 559 2.35 4.38 -1.24
N ASP A 560 2.42 3.25 -0.57
CA ASP A 560 3.66 2.53 -0.27
C ASP A 560 3.99 1.49 -1.34
N TYR A 561 3.04 1.13 -2.21
CA TYR A 561 3.19 0.17 -3.29
C TYR A 561 2.18 0.44 -4.42
N MET A 562 2.51 -0.03 -5.59
CA MET A 562 1.64 -0.26 -6.74
C MET A 562 1.61 -1.76 -7.03
N TRP A 563 0.82 -2.24 -7.99
CA TRP A 563 0.74 -3.68 -8.22
C TRP A 563 0.82 -4.09 -9.69
N VAL A 564 1.43 -5.27 -9.91
CA VAL A 564 1.45 -5.96 -11.20
C VAL A 564 0.97 -7.39 -11.00
N ALA A 565 0.08 -7.85 -11.85
CA ALA A 565 -0.32 -9.24 -11.96
C ALA A 565 -0.17 -9.73 -13.41
N THR A 566 -0.13 -11.04 -13.62
CA THR A 566 -0.21 -11.64 -14.94
C THR A 566 -1.46 -12.51 -15.07
N ASP A 567 -2.12 -12.43 -16.21
CA ASP A 567 -3.25 -13.30 -16.49
C ASP A 567 -2.83 -14.64 -17.14
N PRO A 568 -3.74 -15.64 -17.23
CA PRO A 568 -3.44 -16.91 -17.88
C PRO A 568 -3.04 -16.83 -19.36
N LYS A 569 -3.24 -15.68 -20.01
CA LYS A 569 -2.79 -15.41 -21.40
C LYS A 569 -1.41 -14.78 -21.46
N GLY A 570 -0.76 -14.57 -20.30
CA GLY A 570 0.56 -13.95 -20.19
C GLY A 570 0.57 -12.43 -20.37
N ARG A 571 -0.58 -11.76 -20.23
CA ARG A 571 -0.68 -10.29 -20.27
C ARG A 571 -0.40 -9.72 -18.90
N ALA A 572 0.26 -8.56 -18.85
CA ALA A 572 0.42 -7.80 -17.61
C ALA A 572 -0.83 -6.96 -17.32
N LEU A 573 -1.21 -6.93 -16.05
CA LEU A 573 -2.24 -6.07 -15.46
C LEU A 573 -1.54 -5.21 -14.42
N VAL A 574 -1.70 -3.90 -14.51
CA VAL A 574 -0.99 -2.93 -13.66
C VAL A 574 -1.99 -1.98 -13.05
N THR A 575 -1.91 -1.75 -11.73
CA THR A 575 -2.65 -0.70 -11.01
C THR A 575 -1.67 0.26 -10.34
N TRP A 576 -2.03 1.54 -10.32
CA TRP A 576 -1.19 2.59 -9.74
C TRP A 576 -2.02 3.77 -9.24
N GLY A 577 -1.50 4.52 -8.27
CA GLY A 577 -2.03 5.83 -7.87
C GLY A 577 -1.73 6.87 -8.94
N ASP A 578 -2.77 7.50 -9.46
CA ASP A 578 -2.71 8.45 -10.57
C ASP A 578 -3.19 9.81 -10.15
N THR A 579 -2.42 10.83 -10.45
CA THR A 579 -2.71 12.21 -10.04
C THR A 579 -3.35 13.07 -11.13
N ARG A 580 -3.74 12.47 -12.26
CA ARG A 580 -4.38 13.18 -13.38
C ARG A 580 -5.85 13.51 -13.16
N GLY A 581 -6.34 13.50 -11.99
CA GLY A 581 -7.67 13.80 -11.49
C GLY A 581 -8.78 14.20 -12.47
N GLN A 582 -9.95 14.41 -11.93
CA GLN A 582 -11.12 14.85 -12.70
C GLN A 582 -11.04 16.37 -12.96
N ASP A 583 -11.48 16.82 -14.13
CA ASP A 583 -11.64 18.25 -14.49
C ASP A 583 -10.39 19.14 -14.27
N ASN A 584 -9.19 18.60 -14.53
CA ASN A 584 -7.90 19.27 -14.33
C ASN A 584 -7.56 19.60 -12.87
N THR A 585 -8.21 18.98 -11.90
CA THR A 585 -7.77 18.97 -10.52
C THR A 585 -6.71 17.90 -10.32
N VAL A 586 -5.69 18.20 -9.52
CA VAL A 586 -4.72 17.19 -9.08
C VAL A 586 -5.34 16.46 -7.89
N GLU A 587 -5.74 15.22 -8.11
CA GLU A 587 -6.29 14.33 -7.09
C GLU A 587 -5.74 12.92 -7.32
N GLU A 588 -5.79 12.08 -6.32
CA GLU A 588 -5.25 10.75 -6.37
C GLU A 588 -6.36 9.71 -6.52
N ASP A 589 -6.38 9.06 -7.66
CA ASP A 589 -7.29 7.97 -8.04
C ASP A 589 -6.51 6.71 -8.39
N VAL A 590 -7.16 5.56 -8.33
CA VAL A 590 -6.58 4.30 -8.82
C VAL A 590 -6.83 4.12 -10.31
N TYR A 591 -5.77 3.89 -11.05
CA TYR A 591 -5.86 3.59 -12.49
C TYR A 591 -5.32 2.19 -12.79
N PHE A 592 -5.80 1.67 -13.88
CA PHE A 592 -5.52 0.33 -14.38
C PHE A 592 -5.11 0.36 -15.85
N ALA A 593 -4.17 -0.50 -16.22
CA ALA A 593 -3.87 -0.83 -17.60
C ALA A 593 -3.61 -2.32 -17.76
N ARG A 594 -4.00 -2.86 -18.92
CA ARG A 594 -3.70 -4.23 -19.34
C ARG A 594 -2.97 -4.20 -20.68
N THR A 595 -1.88 -4.95 -20.79
CA THR A 595 -1.18 -5.11 -22.07
C THR A 595 -2.07 -5.83 -23.09
N PRO A 596 -1.88 -5.57 -24.38
CA PRO A 596 -2.60 -6.25 -25.45
C PRO A 596 -2.52 -7.77 -25.44
#